data_1321e469f7306a9b65aee8d42999de43
#
_entry.id   1321e469f7306a9b65aee8d42999de43
#
_cell.length_a   1.000
_cell.length_b   1.000
_cell.length_c   1.000
_cell.angle_alpha   90.00
_cell.angle_beta   90.00
_cell.angle_gamma   90.00
#
_symmetry.space_group_name_H-M   'P 1'
#
loop_
_entity.id
_entity.type
_entity.pdbx_description
1 polymer ?
#
loop_
_entity_poly.entity_id
_entity_poly.type
_entity_poly.pdbx_seq_one_letter_code
_entity_poly.pdbx_strand_id
1 'polypeptide(L)'
;MGQDYTPTWSFLTNHAQVLICIAHDPGVRLREIGETVGITERAAHRIVGELAAAGYIWRRRNGRRNHYTIQSHLPLPDPLAREQKIGDLLAILAGEQRSETER
;
A
#
# COMPACT_ATOMS: atom_id res chain seq x y z
N MET A 1 -3.51 26.42 -17.59
CA MET A 1 -3.80 26.10 -17.47
C MET A 1 -4.41 25.60 -16.66
N GLY A 2 -4.87 25.64 -16.30
CA GLY A 2 -5.52 25.35 -15.50
C GLY A 2 -5.89 24.23 -15.17
N GLN A 3 -5.60 23.67 -14.77
CA GLN A 3 -5.86 22.63 -14.54
C GLN A 3 -6.55 22.39 -13.40
N ASP A 4 -7.61 22.84 -13.01
CA ASP A 4 -8.34 22.56 -11.87
C ASP A 4 -9.18 21.35 -11.98
N TYR A 5 -9.18 20.69 -13.05
CA TYR A 5 -10.00 19.52 -13.21
C TYR A 5 -9.48 18.38 -12.34
N THR A 6 -10.31 17.79 -11.51
CA THR A 6 -9.96 16.62 -10.72
C THR A 6 -11.01 15.56 -11.04
N PRO A 7 -10.61 14.47 -11.62
CA PRO A 7 -11.56 13.43 -11.97
C PRO A 7 -12.15 12.75 -10.73
N THR A 8 -13.28 12.09 -10.92
CA THR A 8 -13.89 11.35 -9.82
C THR A 8 -13.33 9.92 -9.76
N TRP A 9 -12.51 9.54 -10.71
CA TRP A 9 -11.90 8.23 -10.73
C TRP A 9 -10.42 8.35 -10.38
N SER A 10 -9.79 7.24 -10.04
CA SER A 10 -8.41 7.23 -9.64
C SER A 10 -7.66 6.15 -10.38
N PHE A 11 -6.41 6.38 -10.69
CA PHE A 11 -5.60 5.36 -11.32
C PHE A 11 -5.23 4.27 -10.32
N LEU A 12 -5.33 4.55 -9.03
CA LEU A 12 -4.90 3.58 -8.04
C LEU A 12 -6.10 3.04 -7.29
N THR A 13 -6.15 1.73 -7.18
CA THR A 13 -7.21 1.10 -6.42
C THR A 13 -7.00 1.41 -4.95
N ASN A 14 -8.00 1.15 -4.14
CA ASN A 14 -7.85 1.32 -2.72
C ASN A 14 -6.78 0.38 -2.17
N HIS A 15 -6.64 -0.81 -2.76
CA HIS A 15 -5.59 -1.75 -2.33
C HIS A 15 -4.21 -1.16 -2.58
N ALA A 16 -4.01 -0.53 -3.72
CA ALA A 16 -2.74 0.10 -4.02
C ALA A 16 -2.46 1.25 -3.05
N GLN A 17 -3.48 2.03 -2.74
CA GLN A 17 -3.30 3.17 -1.84
C GLN A 17 -3.01 2.71 -0.41
N VAL A 18 -3.65 1.65 0.04
CA VAL A 18 -3.38 1.10 1.36
C VAL A 18 -1.94 0.60 1.43
N LEU A 19 -1.47 -0.05 0.37
CA LEU A 19 -0.13 -0.57 0.34
C LEU A 19 0.90 0.58 0.37
N ILE A 20 0.60 1.69 -0.29
CA ILE A 20 1.47 2.86 -0.24
C ILE A 20 1.54 3.42 1.18
N CYS A 21 0.42 3.45 1.90
CA CYS A 21 0.41 3.89 3.29
C CYS A 21 1.34 3.03 4.12
N ILE A 22 1.30 1.72 3.91
CA ILE A 22 2.14 0.78 4.63
C ILE A 22 3.62 0.98 4.26
N ALA A 23 3.87 1.26 2.99
CA ALA A 23 5.26 1.48 2.55
C ALA A 23 5.85 2.73 3.22
N HIS A 24 5.02 3.75 3.44
CA HIS A 24 5.49 4.95 4.07
C HIS A 24 5.65 4.77 5.57
N ASP A 25 4.83 3.95 6.19
CA ASP A 25 4.88 3.75 7.62
C ASP A 25 4.44 2.32 7.94
N PRO A 26 5.40 1.40 8.09
CA PRO A 26 5.08 -0.01 8.35
C PRO A 26 4.30 -0.25 9.64
N GLY A 27 4.25 0.72 10.53
CA GLY A 27 3.48 0.60 11.76
C GLY A 27 2.17 1.38 11.72
N VAL A 28 1.73 1.79 10.55
CA VAL A 28 0.56 2.63 10.42
C VAL A 28 -0.68 1.94 10.97
N ARG A 29 -1.58 2.70 11.60
CA ARG A 29 -2.78 2.13 12.17
C ARG A 29 -3.90 2.14 11.16
N LEU A 30 -4.83 1.21 11.34
CA LEU A 30 -5.96 1.09 10.41
C LEU A 30 -6.75 2.38 10.30
N ARG A 31 -6.93 3.09 11.42
CA ARG A 31 -7.66 4.33 11.35
C ARG A 31 -6.94 5.35 10.49
N GLU A 32 -5.61 5.39 10.63
CA GLU A 32 -4.81 6.32 9.86
C GLU A 32 -4.86 6.00 8.37
N ILE A 33 -4.85 4.72 8.04
CA ILE A 33 -4.98 4.30 6.65
C ILE A 33 -6.32 4.79 6.11
N GLY A 34 -7.38 4.59 6.89
CA GLY A 34 -8.70 5.00 6.46
C GLY A 34 -8.77 6.49 6.19
N GLU A 35 -8.18 7.28 7.09
CA GLU A 35 -8.19 8.73 6.93
C GLU A 35 -7.40 9.16 5.70
N THR A 36 -6.25 8.54 5.47
CA THR A 36 -5.40 8.92 4.35
C THR A 36 -6.01 8.52 3.01
N VAL A 37 -6.56 7.34 2.93
CA VAL A 37 -7.09 6.82 1.67
C VAL A 37 -8.52 7.33 1.42
N GLY A 38 -9.21 7.72 2.47
CA GLY A 38 -10.58 8.17 2.33
C GLY A 38 -11.58 7.05 2.39
N ILE A 39 -11.31 6.04 3.20
CA ILE A 39 -12.20 4.89 3.37
C ILE A 39 -12.42 4.70 4.87
N THR A 40 -13.38 3.88 5.23
CA THR A 40 -13.65 3.63 6.63
C THR A 40 -12.56 2.74 7.22
N GLU A 41 -12.43 2.76 8.52
CA GLU A 41 -11.47 1.91 9.19
C GLU A 41 -11.81 0.44 8.93
N ARG A 42 -13.11 0.12 8.85
CA ARG A 42 -13.52 -1.23 8.57
C ARG A 42 -13.08 -1.65 7.19
N ALA A 43 -13.20 -0.78 6.19
CA ALA A 43 -12.75 -1.08 4.84
C ALA A 43 -11.23 -1.24 4.81
N ALA A 44 -10.50 -0.42 5.59
CA ALA A 44 -9.05 -0.55 5.67
C ALA A 44 -8.68 -1.92 6.25
N HIS A 45 -9.41 -2.36 7.27
CA HIS A 45 -9.16 -3.65 7.90
C HIS A 45 -9.37 -4.78 6.89
N ARG A 46 -10.44 -4.69 6.09
CA ARG A 46 -10.73 -5.70 5.09
C ARG A 46 -9.63 -5.76 4.03
N ILE A 47 -9.19 -4.60 3.56
CA ILE A 47 -8.17 -4.54 2.51
C ILE A 47 -6.84 -5.06 3.02
N VAL A 48 -6.45 -4.69 4.24
CA VAL A 48 -5.22 -5.20 4.82
C VAL A 48 -5.30 -6.73 4.94
N GLY A 49 -6.46 -7.25 5.32
CA GLY A 49 -6.66 -8.69 5.40
C GLY A 49 -6.52 -9.36 4.05
N GLU A 50 -7.02 -8.71 3.00
CA GLU A 50 -6.94 -9.27 1.65
C GLU A 50 -5.49 -9.24 1.15
N LEU A 51 -4.76 -8.18 1.44
CA LEU A 51 -3.36 -8.09 1.05
C LEU A 51 -2.54 -9.16 1.78
N ALA A 52 -2.83 -9.38 3.05
CA ALA A 52 -2.12 -10.38 3.83
C ALA A 52 -2.46 -11.78 3.34
N ALA A 53 -3.72 -12.03 3.04
CA ALA A 53 -4.15 -13.35 2.56
C ALA A 53 -3.51 -13.69 1.22
N ALA A 54 -3.29 -12.68 0.38
CA ALA A 54 -2.66 -12.89 -0.92
C ALA A 54 -1.13 -12.94 -0.83
N GLY A 55 -0.58 -12.71 0.36
CA GLY A 55 0.86 -12.81 0.55
C GLY A 55 1.65 -11.55 0.29
N TYR A 56 0.99 -10.43 -0.03
CA TYR A 56 1.70 -9.21 -0.37
C TYR A 56 2.25 -8.49 0.86
N ILE A 57 1.67 -8.73 2.04
CA ILE A 57 2.22 -8.20 3.27
C ILE A 57 2.21 -9.29 4.34
N TRP A 58 3.16 -9.22 5.25
CA TRP A 58 3.19 -10.09 6.39
C TRP A 58 2.93 -9.16 7.57
N ARG A 59 2.14 -9.64 8.54
CA ARG A 59 1.74 -8.84 9.66
C ARG A 59 2.36 -9.42 10.92
N ARG A 60 3.00 -8.59 11.73
CA ARG A 60 3.56 -9.05 12.95
C ARG A 60 3.08 -8.15 14.05
N ARG A 61 2.68 -8.74 15.18
CA ARG A 61 2.20 -7.99 16.26
C ARG A 61 3.38 -7.49 17.06
N ASN A 62 3.37 -6.23 17.43
CA ASN A 62 4.43 -5.68 18.18
C ASN A 62 3.76 -4.85 19.26
N GLY A 63 3.51 -5.46 20.42
CA GLY A 63 2.75 -4.84 21.47
C GLY A 63 1.32 -4.71 21.04
N ARG A 64 0.78 -3.50 21.04
CA ARG A 64 -0.56 -3.30 20.62
C ARG A 64 -0.68 -2.92 19.19
N ARG A 65 0.40 -2.83 18.48
CA ARG A 65 0.34 -2.43 17.09
C ARG A 65 0.75 -3.55 16.19
N ASN A 66 0.30 -3.51 14.98
CA ASN A 66 0.77 -4.41 13.96
C ASN A 66 1.92 -3.72 13.25
N HIS A 67 2.84 -4.50 12.75
CA HIS A 67 3.94 -4.01 11.97
C HIS A 67 3.92 -4.84 10.70
N TYR A 68 3.95 -4.19 9.56
CA TYR A 68 3.80 -4.88 8.29
C TYR A 68 5.11 -4.94 7.52
N THR A 69 5.33 -6.05 6.82
CA THR A 69 6.48 -6.19 5.92
C THR A 69 5.94 -6.47 4.55
N ILE A 70 6.29 -5.67 3.57
CA ILE A 70 5.83 -5.84 2.20
C ILE A 70 6.69 -6.85 1.48
N GLN A 71 6.05 -7.78 0.78
CA GLN A 71 6.75 -8.81 0.04
C GLN A 71 7.00 -8.29 -1.38
N SER A 72 8.00 -7.45 -1.52
CA SER A 72 8.27 -6.69 -2.73
C SER A 72 8.55 -7.53 -3.97
N HIS A 73 8.98 -8.75 -3.79
CA HIS A 73 9.34 -9.62 -4.90
C HIS A 73 8.16 -10.25 -5.62
N LEU A 74 6.97 -10.11 -5.08
CA LEU A 74 5.82 -10.76 -5.70
C LEU A 74 5.34 -9.99 -6.91
N PRO A 75 4.88 -10.69 -7.94
CA PRO A 75 4.43 -10.02 -9.15
C PRO A 75 3.08 -9.37 -8.93
N LEU A 76 2.78 -8.37 -9.74
CA LEU A 76 1.47 -7.77 -9.71
C LEU A 76 0.47 -8.80 -10.21
N PRO A 77 -0.72 -8.84 -9.65
CA PRO A 77 -1.72 -9.82 -10.07
C PRO A 77 -2.42 -9.45 -11.37
N ASP A 78 -2.21 -8.24 -11.84
CA ASP A 78 -2.91 -7.75 -13.00
C ASP A 78 -2.34 -8.29 -14.31
N PRO A 79 -3.16 -8.78 -15.21
CA PRO A 79 -2.66 -9.41 -16.43
C PRO A 79 -1.72 -8.55 -17.27
N LEU A 80 -1.97 -7.26 -17.29
CA LEU A 80 -1.15 -6.38 -18.10
C LEU A 80 0.16 -6.00 -17.42
N ALA A 81 0.35 -6.36 -16.21
CA ALA A 81 1.54 -5.97 -15.45
C ALA A 81 2.22 -7.10 -14.72
N ARG A 82 1.92 -8.35 -15.12
CA ARG A 82 2.45 -9.48 -14.43
C ARG A 82 3.92 -9.61 -14.38
N GLU A 83 4.65 -8.95 -15.28
CA GLU A 83 6.07 -9.05 -15.27
C GLU A 83 6.70 -8.04 -14.34
N GLN A 84 5.90 -7.17 -13.74
CA GLN A 84 6.41 -6.19 -12.81
C GLN A 84 6.18 -6.69 -11.39
N LYS A 85 7.06 -6.32 -10.48
CA LYS A 85 6.90 -6.73 -9.10
C LYS A 85 6.28 -5.60 -8.31
N ILE A 86 5.64 -5.95 -7.21
CA ILE A 86 4.97 -4.94 -6.40
C ILE A 86 5.98 -3.93 -5.89
N GLY A 87 7.22 -4.35 -5.65
CA GLY A 87 8.27 -3.43 -5.21
C GLY A 87 8.58 -2.37 -6.23
N ASP A 88 8.47 -2.72 -7.55
CA ASP A 88 8.75 -1.76 -8.60
C ASP A 88 7.69 -0.66 -8.59
N LEU A 89 6.44 -1.07 -8.40
CA LEU A 89 5.34 -0.13 -8.36
C LEU A 89 5.49 0.80 -7.16
N LEU A 90 5.83 0.24 -6.01
CA LEU A 90 5.98 1.06 -4.83
C LEU A 90 7.17 1.98 -4.90
N ALA A 91 8.24 1.59 -5.59
CA ALA A 91 9.39 2.46 -5.74
C ALA A 91 8.98 3.73 -6.49
N ILE A 92 8.11 3.60 -7.46
CA ILE A 92 7.65 4.75 -8.19
C ILE A 92 6.65 5.57 -7.40
N LEU A 93 5.69 4.92 -6.77
CA LEU A 93 4.59 5.62 -6.12
C LEU A 93 4.88 6.08 -4.71
N ALA A 94 5.65 5.32 -3.97
CA ALA A 94 5.94 5.67 -2.60
C ALA A 94 7.29 6.36 -2.46
N GLY A 95 8.07 6.41 -3.49
CA GLY A 95 9.31 7.12 -3.50
C GLY A 95 10.41 6.40 -2.83
N GLU A 96 11.30 7.09 -2.24
CA GLU A 96 12.37 6.55 -1.70
C GLU A 96 12.37 5.75 -0.60
N GLN A 97 11.61 4.88 -0.49
CA GLN A 97 11.59 4.03 0.56
C GLN A 97 12.84 3.44 0.81
N ARG A 98 13.52 3.12 -0.09
CA ARG A 98 14.59 2.41 0.06
C ARG A 98 15.63 3.10 0.60
N SER A 99 15.45 4.21 0.78
CA SER A 99 16.50 4.92 1.21
C SER A 99 17.13 4.34 2.34
N GLU A 100 16.44 3.60 2.96
CA GLU A 100 16.97 3.12 4.06
C GLU A 100 17.89 2.16 3.74
N THR A 101 17.86 1.77 2.70
CA THR A 101 18.66 0.78 2.44
C THR A 101 19.89 1.25 2.08
N GLU A 102 20.10 2.03 1.87
CA GLU A 102 21.17 2.33 1.47
C GLU A 102 21.97 2.62 2.22
N ARG A 103 22.05 2.48 2.82
CA ARG A 103 22.83 2.68 3.51
C ARG A 103 23.25 2.26 3.85
#